data_2136c3701d60263aede821d963bcd13d
#
_entry.id   2136c3701d60263aede821d963bcd13d
#
_cell.length_a   1.000
_cell.length_b   1.000
_cell.length_c   1.000
_cell.angle_alpha   90.00
_cell.angle_beta   90.00
_cell.angle_gamma   90.00
#
_symmetry.space_group_name_H-M   'P 1'
#
loop_
_entity.id
_entity.type
_entity.pdbx_description
1 polymer ?
#
loop_
_entity_poly.entity_id
_entity_poly.type
_entity_poly.pdbx_seq_one_letter_code
_entity_poly.pdbx_strand_id
1 'polypeptide(L)'
;ADKVSFYRTVDEMILDAKIGSHLRLRKDIVTSFPFVIKQGNASDEVYEFIRDNLTANLNWETDVKEFLTAIEYGHSFSEVLWKENAQGKIIPDSLRNKYPEDIVYKIGFVKTQGGKKSVWVPVLKKTNEELNASYKFLSYRNNPRAENPYGFSDLLMCYWPWKFKQLGWEFWLKAAQKAGVPSLVALFDAP
;
A
#
# COMPACT_ATOMS: atom_id res chain seq x y z
N ALA A 1 -9.66 -12.25 -11.56
CA ALA A 1 -8.78 -11.21 -12.10
C ALA A 1 -7.36 -11.61 -11.81
N ASP A 2 -6.49 -11.51 -12.79
CA ASP A 2 -5.06 -11.76 -12.63
C ASP A 2 -4.49 -10.72 -11.64
N LYS A 3 -3.75 -11.17 -10.62
CA LYS A 3 -3.20 -10.28 -9.58
C LYS A 3 -2.27 -9.21 -10.16
N VAL A 4 -1.53 -9.52 -11.20
CA VAL A 4 -0.67 -8.57 -11.92
C VAL A 4 -1.50 -7.44 -12.53
N SER A 5 -2.64 -7.74 -13.10
CA SER A 5 -3.59 -6.76 -13.63
C SER A 5 -4.15 -5.84 -12.54
N PHE A 6 -4.38 -6.36 -11.32
CA PHE A 6 -4.90 -5.57 -10.21
C PHE A 6 -3.93 -4.48 -9.77
N TYR A 7 -2.67 -4.80 -9.46
CA TYR A 7 -1.68 -3.82 -8.99
C TYR A 7 -1.44 -2.74 -10.02
N ARG A 8 -1.29 -3.12 -11.29
CA ARG A 8 -1.14 -2.17 -12.40
C ARG A 8 -2.35 -1.24 -12.54
N THR A 9 -3.57 -1.77 -12.40
CA THR A 9 -4.78 -0.95 -12.44
C THR A 9 -4.82 0.04 -11.27
N VAL A 10 -4.42 -0.37 -10.08
CA VAL A 10 -4.32 0.51 -8.91
C VAL A 10 -3.32 1.63 -9.17
N ASP A 11 -2.15 1.33 -9.74
CA ASP A 11 -1.14 2.33 -10.10
C ASP A 11 -1.70 3.36 -11.08
N GLU A 12 -2.43 2.92 -12.10
CA GLU A 12 -3.10 3.81 -13.05
C GLU A 12 -4.18 4.68 -12.36
N MET A 13 -4.95 4.11 -11.42
CA MET A 13 -5.96 4.85 -10.66
C MET A 13 -5.35 5.92 -9.76
N ILE A 14 -4.19 5.67 -9.15
CA ILE A 14 -3.47 6.63 -8.29
C ILE A 14 -3.03 7.86 -9.09
N LEU A 15 -2.77 7.72 -10.37
CA LEU A 15 -2.43 8.84 -11.27
C LEU A 15 -3.62 9.77 -11.57
N ASP A 16 -4.85 9.34 -11.29
CA ASP A 16 -6.02 10.22 -11.40
C ASP A 16 -5.94 11.33 -10.34
N ALA A 17 -6.04 12.58 -10.79
CA ALA A 17 -5.86 13.76 -9.94
C ALA A 17 -6.79 13.77 -8.71
N LYS A 18 -8.04 13.29 -8.87
CA LYS A 18 -9.01 13.25 -7.75
C LYS A 18 -8.67 12.13 -6.78
N ILE A 19 -8.41 10.93 -7.28
CA ILE A 19 -8.07 9.77 -6.45
C ILE A 19 -6.74 10.02 -5.72
N GLY A 20 -5.69 10.37 -6.45
CA GLY A 20 -4.36 10.59 -5.89
C GLY A 20 -4.32 11.71 -4.85
N SER A 21 -5.04 12.83 -5.08
CA SER A 21 -5.11 13.92 -4.10
C SER A 21 -5.80 13.49 -2.80
N HIS A 22 -6.90 12.75 -2.88
CA HIS A 22 -7.60 12.27 -1.68
C HIS A 22 -6.81 11.21 -0.93
N LEU A 23 -6.11 10.32 -1.61
CA LEU A 23 -5.21 9.35 -0.96
C LEU A 23 -4.09 10.06 -0.21
N ARG A 24 -3.46 11.05 -0.86
CA ARG A 24 -2.42 11.85 -0.23
C ARG A 24 -2.95 12.57 1.00
N LEU A 25 -4.10 13.25 0.87
CA LEU A 25 -4.72 13.94 1.99
C LEU A 25 -5.00 13.01 3.17
N ARG A 26 -5.53 11.81 2.94
CA ARG A 26 -5.77 10.81 4.00
C ARG A 26 -4.50 10.42 4.72
N LYS A 27 -3.41 10.19 3.98
CA LYS A 27 -2.10 9.86 4.56
C LYS A 27 -1.51 11.04 5.34
N ASP A 28 -1.60 12.25 4.78
CA ASP A 28 -1.10 13.47 5.41
C ASP A 28 -1.85 13.76 6.73
N ILE A 29 -3.15 13.54 6.79
CA ILE A 29 -3.93 13.67 8.04
C ILE A 29 -3.37 12.73 9.11
N VAL A 30 -3.14 11.45 8.79
CA VAL A 30 -2.61 10.49 9.78
C VAL A 30 -1.22 10.90 10.27
N THR A 31 -0.34 11.32 9.37
CA THR A 31 1.05 11.68 9.72
C THR A 31 1.19 13.06 10.34
N SER A 32 0.16 13.93 10.22
CA SER A 32 0.14 15.24 10.89
C SER A 32 -0.06 15.16 12.41
N PHE A 33 -0.55 14.03 12.91
CA PHE A 33 -0.67 13.84 14.36
C PHE A 33 0.68 13.54 14.99
N PRO A 34 1.01 14.17 16.14
CA PRO A 34 2.28 13.91 16.82
C PRO A 34 2.33 12.46 17.30
N PHE A 35 3.45 11.82 17.02
CA PHE A 35 3.77 10.49 17.54
C PHE A 35 4.28 10.61 18.98
N VAL A 36 3.65 9.90 19.90
CA VAL A 36 4.02 9.89 21.34
C VAL A 36 4.17 8.45 21.81
N ILE A 37 5.33 8.13 22.35
CA ILE A 37 5.58 6.86 23.02
C ILE A 37 5.21 7.03 24.50
N LYS A 38 4.34 6.17 25.03
CA LYS A 38 3.99 6.15 26.45
C LYS A 38 4.71 4.99 27.13
N GLN A 39 5.24 5.24 28.32
CA GLN A 39 6.01 4.26 29.08
C GLN A 39 5.22 3.00 29.46
N GLY A 40 3.92 3.13 29.76
CA GLY A 40 3.11 2.03 30.25
C GLY A 40 3.69 1.43 31.54
N ASN A 41 3.91 0.11 31.57
CA ASN A 41 4.48 -0.63 32.69
C ASN A 41 5.98 -0.93 32.50
N ALA A 42 6.64 -0.31 31.50
CA ALA A 42 8.07 -0.52 31.26
C ALA A 42 8.92 0.21 32.29
N SER A 43 10.15 -0.29 32.58
CA SER A 43 11.12 0.44 33.36
C SER A 43 11.59 1.72 32.64
N ASP A 44 12.06 2.69 33.39
CA ASP A 44 12.57 3.96 32.85
C ASP A 44 13.66 3.72 31.79
N GLU A 45 14.59 2.82 32.06
CA GLU A 45 15.68 2.45 31.15
C GLU A 45 15.14 1.93 29.79
N VAL A 46 14.15 1.03 29.81
CA VAL A 46 13.55 0.47 28.60
C VAL A 46 12.77 1.53 27.84
N TYR A 47 12.03 2.39 28.55
CA TYR A 47 11.27 3.46 27.94
C TYR A 47 12.18 4.46 27.24
N GLU A 48 13.22 4.94 27.92
CA GLU A 48 14.18 5.90 27.35
C GLU A 48 14.90 5.29 26.15
N PHE A 49 15.35 4.05 26.25
CA PHE A 49 16.00 3.36 25.15
C PHE A 49 15.11 3.26 23.91
N ILE A 50 13.85 2.87 24.07
CA ILE A 50 12.90 2.75 22.95
C ILE A 50 12.58 4.14 22.37
N ARG A 51 12.26 5.12 23.22
CA ARG A 51 11.94 6.47 22.79
C ARG A 51 13.07 7.07 21.95
N ASP A 52 14.28 7.03 22.47
CA ASP A 52 15.42 7.72 21.87
C ASP A 52 15.83 7.05 20.55
N ASN A 53 15.81 5.71 20.48
CA ASN A 53 16.19 5.00 19.26
C ASN A 53 15.12 5.02 18.18
N LEU A 54 13.82 4.97 18.51
CA LEU A 54 12.76 5.08 17.52
C LEU A 54 12.68 6.49 16.94
N THR A 55 12.80 7.53 17.77
CA THR A 55 12.71 8.91 17.29
C THR A 55 13.94 9.36 16.50
N ALA A 56 15.13 8.83 16.82
CA ALA A 56 16.36 9.20 16.15
C ALA A 56 16.57 8.51 14.79
N ASN A 57 16.10 7.27 14.64
CA ASN A 57 16.46 6.44 13.49
C ASN A 57 15.33 6.27 12.47
N LEU A 58 14.07 6.40 12.88
CA LEU A 58 12.92 6.24 11.98
C LEU A 58 12.35 7.61 11.59
N ASN A 59 12.12 7.80 10.28
CA ASN A 59 11.36 8.94 9.79
C ASN A 59 9.88 8.61 9.84
N TRP A 60 9.25 8.92 10.98
CA TRP A 60 7.85 8.61 11.23
C TRP A 60 6.91 9.02 10.08
N GLU A 61 7.07 10.22 9.57
CA GLU A 61 6.18 10.72 8.51
C GLU A 61 6.30 9.90 7.22
N THR A 62 7.52 9.68 6.75
CA THR A 62 7.78 8.94 5.50
C THR A 62 7.44 7.47 5.66
N ASP A 63 7.91 6.84 6.75
CA ASP A 63 7.74 5.41 6.98
C ASP A 63 6.26 5.04 7.15
N VAL A 64 5.49 5.87 7.87
CA VAL A 64 4.04 5.65 8.02
C VAL A 64 3.29 5.90 6.72
N LYS A 65 3.64 6.93 5.94
CA LYS A 65 3.02 7.17 4.62
C LYS A 65 3.21 5.98 3.68
N GLU A 66 4.40 5.41 3.67
CA GLU A 66 4.67 4.21 2.88
C GLU A 66 3.91 2.99 3.41
N PHE A 67 3.84 2.83 4.72
CA PHE A 67 3.08 1.74 5.32
C PHE A 67 1.56 1.86 5.05
N LEU A 68 1.05 3.09 4.97
CA LEU A 68 -0.33 3.38 4.60
C LEU A 68 -0.67 3.11 3.12
N THR A 69 0.28 2.70 2.29
CA THR A 69 -0.01 2.20 0.93
C THR A 69 -0.92 0.97 0.92
N ALA A 70 -1.10 0.34 2.07
CA ALA A 70 -2.12 -0.68 2.24
C ALA A 70 -3.56 -0.20 1.92
N ILE A 71 -3.84 1.09 2.03
CA ILE A 71 -5.14 1.68 1.64
C ILE A 71 -5.40 1.47 0.15
N GLU A 72 -4.36 1.66 -0.67
CA GLU A 72 -4.42 1.50 -2.13
C GLU A 72 -4.41 0.03 -2.56
N TYR A 73 -3.48 -0.76 -2.00
CA TYR A 73 -3.24 -2.13 -2.46
C TYR A 73 -3.92 -3.20 -1.61
N GLY A 74 -4.52 -2.83 -0.47
CA GLY A 74 -5.13 -3.74 0.49
C GLY A 74 -4.16 -4.22 1.56
N HIS A 75 -2.86 -4.30 1.29
CA HIS A 75 -1.82 -4.65 2.26
C HIS A 75 -0.53 -3.90 1.98
N SER A 76 0.29 -3.75 3.02
CA SER A 76 1.67 -3.27 2.92
C SER A 76 2.60 -4.19 3.71
N PHE A 77 3.87 -4.20 3.33
CA PHE A 77 4.88 -5.05 3.93
C PHE A 77 6.23 -4.34 3.97
N SER A 78 6.80 -4.21 5.15
CA SER A 78 8.07 -3.51 5.36
C SER A 78 9.07 -4.39 6.07
N GLU A 79 10.32 -4.32 5.65
CA GLU A 79 11.45 -4.96 6.31
C GLU A 79 12.10 -3.95 7.25
N VAL A 80 12.27 -4.36 8.53
CA VAL A 80 13.04 -3.59 9.51
C VAL A 80 14.50 -3.90 9.33
N LEU A 81 15.29 -2.91 9.00
CA LEU A 81 16.73 -3.02 8.99
C LEU A 81 17.26 -2.70 10.38
N TRP A 82 18.12 -3.56 10.90
CA TRP A 82 18.70 -3.45 12.23
C TRP A 82 20.17 -3.10 12.13
N LYS A 83 20.65 -2.28 13.06
CA LYS A 83 22.08 -1.98 13.25
C LYS A 83 22.50 -2.14 14.70
N GLU A 84 23.77 -2.34 14.92
CA GLU A 84 24.38 -2.29 16.24
C GLU A 84 24.80 -0.85 16.55
N ASN A 85 24.45 -0.35 17.75
CA ASN A 85 24.90 0.96 18.21
C ASN A 85 26.28 0.87 18.88
N ALA A 86 26.85 2.01 19.26
CA ALA A 86 28.16 2.08 19.91
C ALA A 86 28.26 1.34 21.25
N GLN A 87 27.11 1.00 21.87
CA GLN A 87 27.03 0.25 23.12
C GLN A 87 26.80 -1.26 22.89
N GLY A 88 26.86 -1.77 21.66
CA GLY A 88 26.62 -3.16 21.34
C GLY A 88 25.14 -3.61 21.39
N LYS A 89 24.21 -2.65 21.45
CA LYS A 89 22.76 -2.94 21.43
C LYS A 89 22.21 -2.89 20.01
N ILE A 90 21.32 -3.80 19.68
CA ILE A 90 20.63 -3.84 18.36
C ILE A 90 19.48 -2.84 18.39
N ILE A 91 19.48 -1.92 17.44
CA ILE A 91 18.47 -0.86 17.27
C ILE A 91 17.93 -0.85 15.84
N PRO A 92 16.69 -0.38 15.60
CA PRO A 92 16.20 -0.19 14.25
C PRO A 92 16.99 0.91 13.54
N ASP A 93 17.38 0.66 12.31
CA ASP A 93 18.07 1.63 11.45
C ASP A 93 17.10 2.34 10.50
N SER A 94 16.32 1.59 9.78
CA SER A 94 15.34 2.10 8.81
C SER A 94 14.28 1.05 8.48
N LEU A 95 13.18 1.49 7.89
CA LEU A 95 12.17 0.62 7.29
C LEU A 95 12.36 0.60 5.76
N ARG A 96 12.31 -0.59 5.18
CA ARG A 96 12.33 -0.78 3.73
C ARG A 96 11.03 -1.40 3.26
N ASN A 97 10.20 -0.61 2.61
CA ASN A 97 8.95 -1.09 2.04
C ASN A 97 9.21 -2.03 0.88
N LYS A 98 8.43 -3.09 0.82
CA LYS A 98 8.38 -4.02 -0.31
C LYS A 98 7.16 -3.68 -1.16
N TYR A 99 7.33 -3.73 -2.48
CA TYR A 99 6.20 -3.52 -3.37
C TYR A 99 5.15 -4.64 -3.18
N PRO A 100 3.87 -4.32 -2.99
CA PRO A 100 2.88 -5.34 -2.61
C PRO A 100 2.72 -6.49 -3.59
N GLU A 101 2.99 -6.28 -4.90
CA GLU A 101 2.99 -7.33 -5.91
C GLU A 101 4.07 -8.39 -5.70
N ASP A 102 5.20 -8.00 -5.08
CA ASP A 102 6.31 -8.90 -4.81
C ASP A 102 6.02 -9.87 -3.65
N ILE A 103 4.95 -9.62 -2.89
CA ILE A 103 4.57 -10.43 -1.73
C ILE A 103 3.40 -11.34 -2.08
N VAL A 104 3.61 -12.64 -1.90
CA VAL A 104 2.59 -13.68 -2.09
C VAL A 104 2.39 -14.42 -0.78
N TYR A 105 1.16 -14.73 -0.43
CA TYR A 105 0.87 -15.51 0.78
C TYR A 105 0.63 -16.98 0.42
N LYS A 106 1.30 -17.88 1.14
CA LYS A 106 1.12 -19.33 1.08
C LYS A 106 0.53 -19.86 2.38
N ILE A 107 -0.14 -20.98 2.32
CA ILE A 107 -0.60 -21.67 3.54
C ILE A 107 0.58 -22.44 4.12
N GLY A 108 0.99 -22.06 5.32
CA GLY A 108 1.94 -22.76 6.16
C GLY A 108 1.23 -23.42 7.36
N PHE A 109 1.96 -24.19 8.15
CA PHE A 109 1.44 -24.84 9.34
C PHE A 109 2.32 -24.53 10.55
N VAL A 110 1.71 -24.03 11.61
CA VAL A 110 2.37 -23.81 12.90
C VAL A 110 1.88 -24.89 13.88
N LYS A 111 2.82 -25.49 14.61
CA LYS A 111 2.50 -26.40 15.71
C LYS A 111 2.02 -25.60 16.91
N THR A 112 0.84 -25.91 17.42
CA THR A 112 0.28 -25.35 18.65
C THR A 112 0.04 -26.49 19.65
N GLN A 113 -0.21 -26.17 20.93
CA GLN A 113 -0.51 -27.17 21.98
C GLN A 113 -1.73 -28.05 21.63
N GLY A 114 -2.63 -27.59 20.74
CA GLY A 114 -3.82 -28.32 20.28
C GLY A 114 -3.67 -28.97 18.89
N GLY A 115 -2.47 -29.02 18.29
CA GLY A 115 -2.25 -29.61 16.97
C GLY A 115 -1.59 -28.66 15.95
N LYS A 116 -1.79 -28.93 14.66
CA LYS A 116 -1.30 -28.04 13.58
C LYS A 116 -2.38 -27.02 13.21
N LYS A 117 -2.02 -25.73 13.25
CA LYS A 117 -2.88 -24.65 12.76
C LYS A 117 -2.35 -24.16 11.42
N SER A 118 -3.23 -24.01 10.43
CA SER A 118 -2.88 -23.34 9.16
C SER A 118 -2.73 -21.83 9.39
N VAL A 119 -1.69 -21.26 8.82
CA VAL A 119 -1.42 -19.82 8.87
C VAL A 119 -1.00 -19.33 7.49
N TRP A 120 -1.29 -18.07 7.19
CA TRP A 120 -0.80 -17.44 5.98
C TRP A 120 0.64 -16.96 6.21
N VAL A 121 1.57 -17.46 5.39
CA VAL A 121 2.99 -17.10 5.44
C VAL A 121 3.29 -16.20 4.24
N PRO A 122 3.78 -14.97 4.45
CA PRO A 122 4.24 -14.12 3.37
C PRO A 122 5.52 -14.68 2.76
N VAL A 123 5.59 -14.65 1.43
CA VAL A 123 6.70 -15.21 0.65
C VAL A 123 7.09 -14.20 -0.43
N LEU A 124 8.37 -14.03 -0.67
CA LEU A 124 8.85 -13.20 -1.78
C LEU A 124 8.62 -13.93 -3.11
N LYS A 125 7.86 -13.32 -4.02
CA LYS A 125 7.43 -13.92 -5.30
C LYS A 125 8.61 -14.42 -6.15
N LYS A 126 9.71 -13.67 -6.17
CA LYS A 126 10.89 -13.96 -7.01
C LYS A 126 11.73 -15.12 -6.50
N THR A 127 12.01 -15.15 -5.22
CA THR A 127 12.92 -16.14 -4.60
C THR A 127 12.21 -17.27 -3.90
N ASN A 128 10.91 -17.13 -3.68
CA ASN A 128 10.10 -18.07 -2.91
C ASN A 128 10.54 -18.17 -1.43
N GLU A 129 11.28 -17.16 -0.94
CA GLU A 129 11.76 -17.06 0.43
C GLU A 129 10.62 -16.69 1.37
N GLU A 130 10.50 -17.42 2.48
CA GLU A 130 9.50 -17.13 3.51
C GLU A 130 9.92 -15.92 4.35
N LEU A 131 9.02 -14.95 4.47
CA LEU A 131 9.22 -13.70 5.20
C LEU A 131 8.53 -13.79 6.58
N ASN A 132 8.95 -14.77 7.40
CA ASN A 132 8.29 -15.12 8.65
C ASN A 132 9.06 -14.74 9.92
N ALA A 133 10.19 -14.05 9.81
CA ALA A 133 10.97 -13.62 10.95
C ALA A 133 10.24 -12.54 11.74
N SER A 134 9.77 -12.85 12.93
CA SER A 134 8.87 -12.04 13.77
C SER A 134 9.39 -10.63 14.10
N TYR A 135 10.72 -10.44 14.08
CA TYR A 135 11.34 -9.16 14.41
C TYR A 135 11.89 -8.43 13.19
N LYS A 136 11.76 -9.03 12.01
CA LYS A 136 12.35 -8.48 10.79
C LYS A 136 11.32 -7.80 9.90
N PHE A 137 10.06 -8.20 9.99
CA PHE A 137 9.03 -7.74 9.06
C PHE A 137 7.81 -7.19 9.79
N LEU A 138 7.28 -6.08 9.26
CA LEU A 138 6.01 -5.49 9.63
C LEU A 138 5.04 -5.69 8.48
N SER A 139 3.82 -6.14 8.79
CA SER A 139 2.76 -6.26 7.79
C SER A 139 1.50 -5.57 8.28
N TYR A 140 0.85 -4.82 7.40
CA TYR A 140 -0.43 -4.20 7.65
C TYR A 140 -1.44 -4.61 6.59
N ARG A 141 -2.70 -4.81 6.99
CA ARG A 141 -3.81 -5.16 6.10
C ARG A 141 -4.93 -4.15 6.28
N ASN A 142 -5.30 -3.52 5.19
CA ASN A 142 -6.43 -2.59 5.20
C ASN A 142 -7.75 -3.37 5.12
N ASN A 143 -8.69 -3.03 5.99
CA ASN A 143 -10.05 -3.62 6.03
C ASN A 143 -10.08 -5.14 5.80
N PRO A 144 -9.34 -5.95 6.60
CA PRO A 144 -9.28 -7.39 6.39
C PRO A 144 -10.67 -8.01 6.54
N ARG A 145 -11.10 -8.77 5.52
CA ARG A 145 -12.36 -9.52 5.55
C ARG A 145 -12.05 -11.00 5.56
N ALA A 146 -12.73 -11.72 6.45
CA ALA A 146 -12.43 -13.12 6.72
C ALA A 146 -10.91 -13.29 6.98
N GLU A 147 -10.32 -14.40 6.64
CA GLU A 147 -8.88 -14.65 6.81
C GLU A 147 -8.04 -14.21 5.60
N ASN A 148 -8.55 -13.31 4.76
CA ASN A 148 -7.82 -12.85 3.57
C ASN A 148 -6.52 -12.12 3.96
N PRO A 149 -5.35 -12.65 3.63
CA PRO A 149 -4.07 -12.05 4.00
C PRO A 149 -3.75 -10.78 3.20
N TYR A 150 -4.41 -10.55 2.06
CA TYR A 150 -4.19 -9.38 1.20
C TYR A 150 -5.01 -8.16 1.61
N GLY A 151 -5.90 -8.28 2.63
CA GLY A 151 -6.78 -7.19 2.99
C GLY A 151 -7.75 -6.80 1.86
N PHE A 152 -8.21 -5.56 1.88
CA PHE A 152 -9.13 -5.02 0.89
C PHE A 152 -8.71 -3.60 0.50
N SER A 153 -8.50 -3.37 -0.78
CA SER A 153 -8.17 -2.05 -1.32
C SER A 153 -9.39 -1.15 -1.32
N ASP A 154 -9.25 0.07 -0.80
CA ASP A 154 -10.32 1.08 -0.86
C ASP A 154 -10.56 1.55 -2.31
N LEU A 155 -9.59 1.41 -3.20
CA LEU A 155 -9.72 1.78 -4.60
C LEU A 155 -10.63 0.84 -5.41
N LEU A 156 -10.90 -0.36 -4.91
CA LEU A 156 -11.84 -1.27 -5.58
C LEU A 156 -13.23 -0.65 -5.75
N MET A 157 -13.68 0.14 -4.78
CA MET A 157 -14.96 0.86 -4.86
C MET A 157 -14.93 1.99 -5.89
N CYS A 158 -13.76 2.55 -6.16
CA CYS A 158 -13.56 3.65 -7.09
C CYS A 158 -13.33 3.18 -8.54
N TYR A 159 -13.16 1.87 -8.77
CA TYR A 159 -12.78 1.34 -10.07
C TYR A 159 -13.77 1.70 -11.19
N TRP A 160 -15.06 1.42 -11.01
CA TRP A 160 -16.04 1.71 -12.03
C TRP A 160 -16.25 3.21 -12.31
N PRO A 161 -16.41 4.08 -11.31
CA PRO A 161 -16.45 5.53 -11.54
C PRO A 161 -15.22 6.06 -12.28
N TRP A 162 -14.03 5.59 -11.91
CA TRP A 162 -12.78 5.95 -12.60
C TRP A 162 -12.78 5.46 -14.05
N LYS A 163 -13.17 4.21 -14.30
CA LYS A 163 -13.22 3.62 -15.63
C LYS A 163 -14.19 4.36 -16.55
N PHE A 164 -15.37 4.69 -16.05
CA PHE A 164 -16.35 5.48 -16.80
C PHE A 164 -15.85 6.90 -17.09
N LYS A 165 -15.14 7.52 -16.18
CA LYS A 165 -14.49 8.80 -16.39
C LYS A 165 -13.49 8.73 -17.55
N GLN A 166 -12.64 7.72 -17.61
CA GLN A 166 -11.67 7.51 -18.69
C GLN A 166 -12.38 7.37 -20.05
N LEU A 167 -13.40 6.53 -20.13
CA LEU A 167 -14.21 6.34 -21.34
C LEU A 167 -14.92 7.64 -21.74
N GLY A 168 -15.46 8.39 -20.79
CA GLY A 168 -16.10 9.69 -21.02
C GLY A 168 -15.16 10.71 -21.65
N TRP A 169 -13.94 10.81 -21.16
CA TRP A 169 -12.90 11.67 -21.75
C TRP A 169 -12.56 11.27 -23.18
N GLU A 170 -12.43 9.97 -23.45
CA GLU A 170 -12.13 9.46 -24.78
C GLU A 170 -13.26 9.79 -25.77
N PHE A 171 -14.51 9.57 -25.39
CA PHE A 171 -15.65 9.91 -26.23
C PHE A 171 -15.77 11.43 -26.46
N TRP A 172 -15.54 12.23 -25.44
CA TRP A 172 -15.58 13.68 -25.54
C TRP A 172 -14.50 14.21 -26.49
N LEU A 173 -13.28 13.70 -26.41
CA LEU A 173 -12.19 14.07 -27.32
C LEU A 173 -12.49 13.70 -28.76
N LYS A 174 -13.03 12.48 -28.99
CA LYS A 174 -13.47 12.05 -30.34
C LYS A 174 -14.59 12.92 -30.89
N ALA A 175 -15.55 13.30 -30.06
CA ALA A 175 -16.62 14.22 -30.47
C ALA A 175 -16.09 15.62 -30.80
N ALA A 176 -15.16 16.16 -29.97
CA ALA A 176 -14.53 17.43 -30.20
C ALA A 176 -13.70 17.46 -31.51
N GLN A 177 -12.96 16.38 -31.80
CA GLN A 177 -12.22 16.25 -33.06
C GLN A 177 -13.18 16.24 -34.26
N LYS A 178 -14.29 15.50 -34.20
CA LYS A 178 -15.27 15.45 -35.26
C LYS A 178 -15.99 16.77 -35.46
N ALA A 179 -16.32 17.50 -34.41
CA ALA A 179 -16.96 18.81 -34.48
C ALA A 179 -15.99 19.92 -34.91
N GLY A 180 -14.69 19.79 -34.65
CA GLY A 180 -13.66 20.75 -35.03
C GLY A 180 -13.22 20.66 -36.50
N VAL A 181 -13.61 19.61 -37.22
CA VAL A 181 -13.35 19.47 -38.65
C VAL A 181 -14.60 19.95 -39.43
N PRO A 182 -14.54 21.02 -40.24
CA PRO A 182 -15.70 21.43 -41.00
C PRO A 182 -16.16 20.35 -41.95
N SER A 183 -17.45 19.98 -41.84
CA SER A 183 -18.06 19.01 -42.74
C SER A 183 -18.32 19.69 -44.10
N LEU A 184 -17.73 19.18 -45.16
CA LEU A 184 -18.07 19.56 -46.53
C LEU A 184 -19.46 18.98 -46.84
N VAL A 185 -20.42 19.88 -47.03
CA VAL A 185 -21.76 19.54 -47.52
C VAL A 185 -21.82 19.91 -49.01
N ALA A 186 -21.91 18.92 -49.86
CA ALA A 186 -22.19 19.15 -51.30
C ALA A 186 -23.71 19.20 -51.51
N LEU A 187 -24.21 20.34 -51.93
CA LEU A 187 -25.61 20.46 -52.39
C LEU A 187 -25.62 20.25 -53.88
N PHE A 188 -26.38 19.28 -54.35
CA PHE A 188 -26.63 19.04 -55.77
C PHE A 188 -28.06 19.48 -56.05
N ASP A 189 -28.21 20.45 -56.99
CA ASP A 189 -29.52 20.68 -57.60
C ASP A 189 -29.77 19.57 -58.60
N ALA A 190 -30.85 18.84 -58.39
CA ALA A 190 -31.33 17.87 -59.36
C ALA A 190 -31.98 18.61 -60.52
N PRO A 191 -31.75 18.23 -61.79
CA PRO A 191 -32.35 18.86 -62.95
C PRO A 191 -33.86 18.67 -63.00
#